data_6cddc4114ca3933d4fc7906634ec5b85
#
_entry.id   6cddc4114ca3933d4fc7906634ec5b85
#
_cell.length_a   1.000
_cell.length_b   1.000
_cell.length_c   1.000
_cell.angle_alpha   90.00
_cell.angle_beta   90.00
_cell.angle_gamma   90.00
#
_symmetry.space_group_name_H-M   'P 1'
#
loop_
_entity.id
_entity.type
_entity.pdbx_description
1 polymer ?
#
loop_
_entity_poly.entity_id
_entity_poly.type
_entity_poly.pdbx_seq_one_letter_code
_entity_poly.pdbx_strand_id
1 'polypeptide(L)'
;MQLVAQRAAEKGIEKGNGKYQQRYAFSGKIICGECGDTFKRRIHPCTTYKYVAWTCNTHLKDTTACSMKYIRDDEIKAAFVTMLNKLIYGHRLILAPYLKALENSSGDEAIQRIQHLELLLAQNSEQRETLTKLMAQGYIDQILYNRETNALLLQAETYRSDIEAITICMTGDSAKVTETNLLLHFVSHADMLTAYSEELFESYADHIEVASRHEIRFVMKCGLTFTERIGD
;
A
#
# COMPACT_ATOMS: atom_id res chain seq x y z
N MET A 1 29.72 15.47 6.39
CA MET A 1 29.20 14.71 7.54
C MET A 1 28.08 15.45 8.29
N GLN A 2 28.11 16.74 8.47
CA GLN A 2 27.08 17.53 9.19
C GLN A 2 25.67 17.44 8.60
N LEU A 3 25.50 17.55 7.29
CA LEU A 3 24.20 17.44 6.60
C LEU A 3 23.49 16.11 6.80
N VAL A 4 24.25 15.02 6.93
CA VAL A 4 23.71 13.66 7.16
C VAL A 4 23.24 13.51 8.61
N ALA A 5 23.92 14.14 9.55
CA ALA A 5 23.56 14.14 10.97
C ALA A 5 22.31 15.02 11.22
N GLN A 6 22.21 16.17 10.55
CA GLN A 6 21.03 17.04 10.61
C GLN A 6 19.77 16.33 10.09
N ARG A 7 19.80 15.73 8.92
CA ARG A 7 18.65 14.99 8.35
C ARG A 7 18.24 13.77 9.19
N ALA A 8 19.18 13.11 9.87
CA ALA A 8 18.87 12.04 10.80
C ALA A 8 18.20 12.54 12.09
N ALA A 9 18.60 13.72 12.57
CA ALA A 9 18.01 14.36 13.75
C ALA A 9 16.60 14.89 13.44
N GLU A 10 16.41 15.52 12.29
CA GLU A 10 15.11 16.02 11.81
C GLU A 10 14.06 14.91 11.65
N LYS A 11 14.50 13.70 11.28
CA LYS A 11 13.63 12.52 11.13
C LYS A 11 13.54 11.63 12.37
N GLY A 12 14.07 12.07 13.53
CA GLY A 12 13.96 11.37 14.81
C GLY A 12 14.65 9.99 14.86
N ILE A 13 15.67 9.76 14.01
CA ILE A 13 16.35 8.46 13.89
C ILE A 13 17.40 8.32 14.99
N GLU A 14 17.14 7.48 15.99
CA GLU A 14 18.10 7.14 17.05
C GLU A 14 19.30 6.33 16.51
N LYS A 15 20.44 6.45 17.20
CA LYS A 15 21.68 5.71 16.90
C LYS A 15 21.50 4.21 17.21
N GLY A 16 20.96 3.43 16.26
CA GLY A 16 20.76 1.99 16.37
C GLY A 16 20.89 1.28 15.02
N ASN A 17 20.52 0.01 14.94
CA ASN A 17 20.58 -0.81 13.71
C ASN A 17 19.73 -0.26 12.54
N GLY A 18 18.80 0.67 12.79
CA GLY A 18 18.01 1.42 11.79
C GLY A 18 18.69 2.70 11.28
N LYS A 19 19.92 3.02 11.68
CA LYS A 19 20.66 4.28 11.46
C LYS A 19 20.73 4.75 10.00
N TYR A 20 20.52 3.87 9.03
CA TYR A 20 20.65 4.17 7.60
C TYR A 20 19.33 4.07 6.81
N GLN A 21 18.26 3.66 7.46
CA GLN A 21 16.92 3.63 6.87
C GLN A 21 16.30 5.03 6.93
N GLN A 22 15.60 5.42 5.85
CA GLN A 22 14.82 6.67 5.75
C GLN A 22 15.59 8.01 5.75
N ARG A 23 16.88 8.04 5.37
CA ARG A 23 17.65 9.31 5.26
C ARG A 23 17.34 10.13 4.02
N TYR A 24 16.79 9.53 3.02
CA TYR A 24 16.45 10.14 1.73
C TYR A 24 15.05 9.69 1.35
N ALA A 25 14.32 10.49 0.61
CA ALA A 25 12.93 10.21 0.21
C ALA A 25 12.73 8.81 -0.37
N PHE A 26 13.68 8.33 -1.14
CA PHE A 26 13.60 7.02 -1.79
C PHE A 26 14.20 5.85 -0.98
N SER A 27 14.72 6.09 0.23
CA SER A 27 15.32 5.03 1.06
C SER A 27 14.28 3.98 1.46
N GLY A 28 14.48 2.73 1.03
CA GLY A 28 13.55 1.63 1.30
C GLY A 28 12.27 1.65 0.46
N LYS A 29 12.09 2.67 -0.39
CA LYS A 29 10.88 2.86 -1.20
C LYS A 29 11.05 2.51 -2.68
N ILE A 30 12.23 2.07 -3.12
CA ILE A 30 12.43 1.58 -4.48
C ILE A 30 12.51 0.07 -4.45
N ILE A 31 11.62 -0.59 -5.17
CA ILE A 31 11.46 -2.05 -5.25
C ILE A 31 11.82 -2.52 -6.66
N CYS A 32 12.55 -3.60 -6.76
CA CYS A 32 12.92 -4.20 -8.04
C CYS A 32 11.76 -5.04 -8.58
N GLY A 33 11.27 -4.72 -9.77
CA GLY A 33 10.22 -5.49 -10.44
C GLY A 33 10.65 -6.88 -10.92
N GLU A 34 11.97 -7.15 -10.97
CA GLU A 34 12.52 -8.46 -11.35
C GLU A 34 12.65 -9.41 -10.16
N CYS A 35 13.26 -8.96 -9.04
CA CYS A 35 13.57 -9.81 -7.89
C CYS A 35 12.86 -9.44 -6.59
N GLY A 36 12.08 -8.36 -6.56
CA GLY A 36 11.36 -7.90 -5.37
C GLY A 36 12.21 -7.23 -4.28
N ASP A 37 13.53 -7.21 -4.40
CA ASP A 37 14.42 -6.63 -3.39
C ASP A 37 14.48 -5.09 -3.54
N THR A 38 14.89 -4.43 -2.48
CA THR A 38 15.01 -2.97 -2.45
C THR A 38 16.30 -2.47 -3.09
N PHE A 39 16.35 -1.17 -3.38
CA PHE A 39 17.52 -0.51 -3.95
C PHE A 39 18.34 0.20 -2.86
N LYS A 40 19.66 0.20 -3.01
CA LYS A 40 20.60 0.95 -2.19
C LYS A 40 21.14 2.17 -2.92
N ARG A 41 21.16 3.30 -2.22
CA ARG A 41 21.75 4.54 -2.70
C ARG A 41 23.28 4.42 -2.73
N ARG A 42 23.87 4.76 -3.89
CA ARG A 42 25.31 4.83 -4.10
C ARG A 42 25.71 6.14 -4.77
N ILE A 43 26.93 6.58 -4.46
CA ILE A 43 27.56 7.73 -5.15
C ILE A 43 28.60 7.15 -6.09
N HIS A 44 28.45 7.42 -7.37
CA HIS A 44 29.33 6.98 -8.41
C HIS A 44 30.27 8.14 -8.78
N PRO A 45 31.62 8.00 -8.62
CA PRO A 45 32.54 8.96 -9.14
C PRO A 45 32.66 8.81 -10.65
N CYS A 46 32.56 9.90 -11.36
CA CYS A 46 32.95 10.02 -12.77
C CYS A 46 34.18 10.94 -12.86
N THR A 47 34.85 10.99 -13.99
CA THR A 47 36.10 11.75 -14.15
C THR A 47 35.94 13.23 -13.79
N THR A 48 34.79 13.81 -14.09
CA THR A 48 34.52 15.25 -13.94
C THR A 48 33.48 15.59 -12.87
N TYR A 49 32.62 14.62 -12.47
CA TYR A 49 31.52 14.86 -11.50
C TYR A 49 31.18 13.58 -10.72
N LYS A 50 30.36 13.74 -9.68
CA LYS A 50 29.79 12.61 -8.92
C LYS A 50 28.28 12.62 -9.13
N TYR A 51 27.70 11.46 -9.40
CA TYR A 51 26.26 11.30 -9.46
C TYR A 51 25.75 10.28 -8.44
N VAL A 52 24.51 10.42 -8.08
CA VAL A 52 23.80 9.50 -7.19
C VAL A 52 23.01 8.51 -8.04
N ALA A 53 23.15 7.23 -7.71
CA ALA A 53 22.33 6.19 -8.31
C ALA A 53 21.83 5.22 -7.25
N TRP A 54 20.73 4.58 -7.57
CA TRP A 54 20.10 3.55 -6.78
C TRP A 54 20.35 2.21 -7.47
N THR A 55 20.88 1.24 -6.75
CA THR A 55 21.28 -0.08 -7.28
C THR A 55 20.55 -1.18 -6.55
N CYS A 56 19.99 -2.15 -7.27
CA CYS A 56 19.30 -3.30 -6.70
C CYS A 56 20.22 -4.08 -5.74
N ASN A 57 19.71 -4.41 -4.57
CA ASN A 57 20.42 -5.12 -3.53
C ASN A 57 20.84 -6.52 -3.96
N THR A 58 19.93 -7.27 -4.62
CA THR A 58 20.22 -8.61 -5.13
C THR A 58 21.30 -8.53 -6.20
N HIS A 59 21.20 -7.62 -7.16
CA HIS A 59 22.24 -7.42 -8.18
C HIS A 59 23.61 -7.08 -7.59
N LEU A 60 23.66 -6.36 -6.47
CA LEU A 60 24.91 -6.03 -5.78
C LEU A 60 25.58 -7.25 -5.13
N LYS A 61 24.81 -8.25 -4.74
CA LYS A 61 25.29 -9.49 -4.12
C LYS A 61 25.63 -10.53 -5.18
N ASP A 62 24.75 -10.67 -6.17
CA ASP A 62 24.84 -11.65 -7.24
C ASP A 62 24.25 -11.05 -8.54
N THR A 63 25.13 -10.78 -9.49
CA THR A 63 24.76 -10.22 -10.80
C THR A 63 24.00 -11.21 -11.69
N THR A 64 24.02 -12.49 -11.37
CA THR A 64 23.30 -13.54 -12.11
C THR A 64 21.87 -13.70 -11.59
N ALA A 65 21.62 -13.35 -10.32
CA ALA A 65 20.29 -13.48 -9.70
C ALA A 65 19.32 -12.34 -10.05
N CYS A 66 19.84 -11.20 -10.56
CA CYS A 66 19.00 -10.07 -11.00
C CYS A 66 19.75 -9.26 -12.06
N SER A 67 19.10 -8.98 -13.19
CA SER A 67 19.70 -8.20 -14.28
C SER A 67 19.61 -6.68 -14.06
N MET A 68 18.81 -6.23 -13.09
CA MET A 68 18.54 -4.84 -12.77
C MET A 68 19.75 -4.16 -12.14
N LYS A 69 20.45 -3.30 -12.88
CA LYS A 69 21.70 -2.69 -12.44
C LYS A 69 21.48 -1.51 -11.49
N TYR A 70 21.28 -0.32 -12.06
CA TYR A 70 21.08 0.91 -11.32
C TYR A 70 20.18 1.88 -12.10
N ILE A 71 19.59 2.81 -11.37
CA ILE A 71 18.85 3.96 -11.89
C ILE A 71 19.40 5.22 -11.25
N ARG A 72 19.49 6.30 -12.01
CA ARG A 72 19.99 7.57 -11.51
C ARG A 72 18.92 8.28 -10.67
N ASP A 73 19.36 8.94 -9.60
CA ASP A 73 18.50 9.67 -8.67
C ASP A 73 17.80 10.87 -9.35
N ASP A 74 18.53 11.56 -10.25
CA ASP A 74 18.01 12.68 -11.04
C ASP A 74 16.94 12.23 -12.05
N GLU A 75 17.08 11.06 -12.66
CA GLU A 75 16.09 10.48 -13.56
C GLU A 75 14.78 10.15 -12.83
N ILE A 76 14.87 9.53 -11.66
CA ILE A 76 13.68 9.23 -10.82
C ILE A 76 12.96 10.52 -10.44
N LYS A 77 13.72 11.57 -10.03
CA LYS A 77 13.17 12.88 -9.66
C LYS A 77 12.48 13.57 -10.83
N ALA A 78 13.11 13.56 -12.01
CA ALA A 78 12.54 14.12 -13.22
C ALA A 78 11.25 13.40 -13.65
N ALA A 79 11.25 12.06 -13.58
CA ALA A 79 10.08 11.25 -13.89
C ALA A 79 8.92 11.52 -12.91
N PHE A 80 9.20 11.68 -11.60
CA PHE A 80 8.17 12.04 -10.62
C PHE A 80 7.53 13.40 -10.90
N VAL A 81 8.34 14.42 -11.23
CA VAL A 81 7.84 15.75 -11.64
C VAL A 81 6.99 15.64 -12.90
N THR A 82 7.45 14.88 -13.89
CA THR A 82 6.71 14.65 -15.14
C THR A 82 5.37 14.00 -14.88
N MET A 83 5.33 12.97 -14.04
CA MET A 83 4.11 12.26 -13.65
C MET A 83 3.14 13.21 -12.94
N LEU A 84 3.59 13.97 -11.94
CA LEU A 84 2.73 14.94 -11.24
C LEU A 84 2.20 16.02 -12.16
N ASN A 85 3.03 16.53 -13.08
CA ASN A 85 2.59 17.52 -14.06
C ASN A 85 1.52 16.97 -15.02
N LYS A 86 1.63 15.71 -15.44
CA LYS A 86 0.56 15.03 -16.19
C LYS A 86 -0.72 14.93 -15.37
N LEU A 87 -0.61 14.67 -14.06
CA LEU A 87 -1.76 14.64 -13.16
C LEU A 87 -2.36 16.03 -12.95
N ILE A 88 -1.56 17.06 -12.74
CA ILE A 88 -2.03 18.46 -12.63
C ILE A 88 -2.84 18.85 -13.86
N TYR A 89 -2.36 18.51 -15.05
CA TYR A 89 -3.07 18.78 -16.29
C TYR A 89 -4.32 17.91 -16.49
N GLY A 90 -4.22 16.60 -16.19
CA GLY A 90 -5.22 15.59 -16.52
C GLY A 90 -6.11 15.13 -15.35
N HIS A 91 -6.06 15.76 -14.17
CA HIS A 91 -6.74 15.28 -12.95
C HIS A 91 -8.24 15.03 -13.12
N ARG A 92 -8.92 15.88 -13.92
CA ARG A 92 -10.36 15.72 -14.19
C ARG A 92 -10.70 14.45 -14.95
N LEU A 93 -9.78 13.96 -15.77
CA LEU A 93 -9.96 12.75 -16.58
C LEU A 93 -9.55 11.48 -15.85
N ILE A 94 -8.69 11.58 -14.85
CA ILE A 94 -8.11 10.43 -14.14
C ILE A 94 -8.64 10.33 -12.72
N LEU A 95 -8.39 11.36 -11.89
CA LEU A 95 -8.66 11.29 -10.44
C LEU A 95 -10.14 11.46 -10.11
N ALA A 96 -10.86 12.35 -10.80
CA ALA A 96 -12.26 12.57 -10.50
C ALA A 96 -13.15 11.35 -10.83
N PRO A 97 -13.02 10.65 -11.98
CA PRO A 97 -13.72 9.40 -12.23
C PRO A 97 -13.30 8.27 -11.29
N TYR A 98 -12.01 8.20 -10.94
CA TYR A 98 -11.50 7.20 -10.01
C TYR A 98 -12.09 7.37 -8.60
N LEU A 99 -12.10 8.59 -8.08
CA LEU A 99 -12.73 8.92 -6.80
C LEU A 99 -14.20 8.50 -6.80
N LYS A 100 -14.95 8.88 -7.83
CA LYS A 100 -16.36 8.51 -7.96
C LYS A 100 -16.57 7.00 -8.02
N ALA A 101 -15.68 6.25 -8.67
CA ALA A 101 -15.74 4.80 -8.69
C ALA A 101 -15.48 4.19 -7.31
N LEU A 102 -14.51 4.72 -6.55
CA LEU A 102 -14.24 4.29 -5.17
C LEU A 102 -15.44 4.57 -4.25
N GLU A 103 -16.04 5.74 -4.34
CA GLU A 103 -17.22 6.11 -3.54
C GLU A 103 -18.43 5.22 -3.83
N ASN A 104 -18.63 4.84 -5.10
CA ASN A 104 -19.74 3.99 -5.50
C ASN A 104 -19.53 2.49 -5.15
N SER A 105 -18.29 2.03 -5.07
CA SER A 105 -17.98 0.60 -4.85
C SER A 105 -17.98 0.19 -3.38
N SER A 106 -17.85 1.12 -2.46
CA SER A 106 -17.46 0.81 -1.07
C SER A 106 -18.58 0.80 -0.03
N GLY A 107 -19.84 0.99 -0.37
CA GLY A 107 -20.84 1.20 0.69
C GLY A 107 -21.91 0.13 0.82
N ASP A 108 -22.87 0.15 -0.07
CA ASP A 108 -24.16 -0.49 0.20
C ASP A 108 -24.13 -2.02 0.17
N GLU A 109 -23.44 -2.64 -0.80
CA GLU A 109 -23.40 -4.11 -0.90
C GLU A 109 -22.61 -4.75 0.26
N ALA A 110 -21.49 -4.14 0.66
CA ALA A 110 -20.69 -4.62 1.77
C ALA A 110 -21.45 -4.49 3.10
N ILE A 111 -22.13 -3.37 3.33
CA ILE A 111 -22.96 -3.18 4.52
C ILE A 111 -24.11 -4.20 4.56
N GLN A 112 -24.81 -4.40 3.44
CA GLN A 112 -25.88 -5.41 3.34
C GLN A 112 -25.34 -6.82 3.61
N ARG A 113 -24.14 -7.13 3.11
CA ARG A 113 -23.50 -8.44 3.37
C ARG A 113 -23.14 -8.64 4.83
N ILE A 114 -22.61 -7.62 5.51
CA ILE A 114 -22.32 -7.66 6.95
C ILE A 114 -23.62 -7.86 7.72
N GLN A 115 -24.66 -7.08 7.45
CA GLN A 115 -25.98 -7.21 8.13
C GLN A 115 -26.57 -8.61 7.96
N HIS A 116 -26.44 -9.19 6.76
CA HIS A 116 -26.88 -10.57 6.53
C HIS A 116 -26.10 -11.60 7.37
N LEU A 117 -24.77 -11.47 7.43
CA LEU A 117 -23.93 -12.36 8.25
C LEU A 117 -24.18 -12.20 9.74
N GLU A 118 -24.44 -11.00 10.23
CA GLU A 118 -24.85 -10.72 11.61
C GLU A 118 -26.19 -11.39 11.95
N LEU A 119 -27.15 -11.36 11.03
CA LEU A 119 -28.41 -12.06 11.18
C LEU A 119 -28.21 -13.57 11.29
N LEU A 120 -27.33 -14.15 10.45
CA LEU A 120 -27.00 -15.58 10.51
C LEU A 120 -26.29 -15.93 11.82
N LEU A 121 -25.44 -15.07 12.36
CA LEU A 121 -24.82 -15.24 13.68
C LEU A 121 -25.85 -15.24 14.80
N ALA A 122 -26.83 -14.34 14.74
CA ALA A 122 -27.92 -14.30 15.71
C ALA A 122 -28.75 -15.59 15.69
N GLN A 123 -29.13 -16.04 14.48
CA GLN A 123 -29.85 -17.33 14.32
C GLN A 123 -29.03 -18.53 14.82
N ASN A 124 -27.74 -18.57 14.53
CA ASN A 124 -26.83 -19.62 15.05
C ASN A 124 -26.77 -19.61 16.59
N SER A 125 -26.76 -18.44 17.21
CA SER A 125 -26.80 -18.31 18.67
C SER A 125 -28.10 -18.85 19.26
N GLU A 126 -29.25 -18.54 18.65
CA GLU A 126 -30.55 -19.02 19.05
C GLU A 126 -30.66 -20.55 18.91
N GLN A 127 -30.12 -21.12 17.82
CA GLN A 127 -30.07 -22.58 17.64
C GLN A 127 -29.26 -23.27 18.73
N ARG A 128 -28.10 -22.71 19.11
CA ARG A 128 -27.29 -23.27 20.22
C ARG A 128 -27.98 -23.17 21.56
N GLU A 129 -28.69 -22.09 21.82
CA GLU A 129 -29.50 -21.95 23.02
C GLU A 129 -30.62 -23.00 23.06
N THR A 130 -31.29 -23.25 21.93
CA THR A 130 -32.32 -24.28 21.80
C THR A 130 -31.75 -25.68 22.05
N LEU A 131 -30.58 -25.99 21.44
CA LEU A 131 -29.90 -27.28 21.71
C LEU A 131 -29.57 -27.44 23.19
N THR A 132 -29.13 -26.38 23.87
CA THR A 132 -28.83 -26.41 25.31
C THR A 132 -30.09 -26.70 26.14
N LYS A 133 -31.24 -26.09 25.79
CA LYS A 133 -32.52 -26.35 26.45
C LYS A 133 -32.98 -27.77 26.23
N LEU A 134 -32.89 -28.31 25.00
CA LEU A 134 -33.25 -29.69 24.68
C LEU A 134 -32.38 -30.71 25.42
N MET A 135 -31.08 -30.43 25.53
CA MET A 135 -30.16 -31.25 26.31
C MET A 135 -30.51 -31.26 27.81
N ALA A 136 -30.79 -30.08 28.38
CA ALA A 136 -31.17 -29.96 29.79
C ALA A 136 -32.48 -30.66 30.11
N GLN A 137 -33.41 -30.77 29.17
CA GLN A 137 -34.69 -31.47 29.28
C GLN A 137 -34.59 -32.98 29.00
N GLY A 138 -33.41 -33.48 28.58
CA GLY A 138 -33.18 -34.87 28.29
C GLY A 138 -33.76 -35.37 26.95
N TYR A 139 -34.13 -34.45 26.02
CA TYR A 139 -34.67 -34.81 24.71
C TYR A 139 -33.57 -35.20 23.69
N ILE A 140 -32.32 -34.83 23.94
CA ILE A 140 -31.17 -35.20 23.11
C ILE A 140 -30.06 -35.76 24.01
N ASP A 141 -29.25 -36.65 23.43
CA ASP A 141 -28.10 -37.22 24.15
C ASP A 141 -26.85 -36.29 24.01
N GLN A 142 -25.86 -36.55 24.87
CA GLN A 142 -24.61 -35.77 24.91
C GLN A 142 -23.82 -35.83 23.60
N ILE A 143 -23.88 -36.94 22.87
CA ILE A 143 -23.10 -37.12 21.62
C ILE A 143 -23.69 -36.25 20.53
N LEU A 144 -25.02 -36.28 20.38
CA LEU A 144 -25.75 -35.47 19.42
C LEU A 144 -25.57 -33.96 19.75
N TYR A 145 -25.73 -33.59 21.03
CA TYR A 145 -25.52 -32.23 21.50
C TYR A 145 -24.13 -31.70 21.13
N ASN A 146 -23.08 -32.47 21.43
CA ASN A 146 -21.69 -32.04 21.16
C ASN A 146 -21.45 -31.92 19.66
N ARG A 147 -21.97 -32.85 18.85
CA ARG A 147 -21.81 -32.82 17.38
C ARG A 147 -22.46 -31.58 16.78
N GLU A 148 -23.69 -31.30 17.10
CA GLU A 148 -24.44 -30.17 16.54
C GLU A 148 -23.89 -28.82 17.06
N THR A 149 -23.56 -28.76 18.36
CA THR A 149 -22.95 -27.54 18.92
C THR A 149 -21.60 -27.22 18.28
N ASN A 150 -20.74 -28.23 18.06
CA ASN A 150 -19.45 -28.02 17.39
C ASN A 150 -19.63 -27.59 15.94
N ALA A 151 -20.59 -28.13 15.22
CA ALA A 151 -20.92 -27.72 13.86
C ALA A 151 -21.36 -26.22 13.80
N LEU A 152 -22.25 -25.83 14.73
CA LEU A 152 -22.71 -24.45 14.84
C LEU A 152 -21.58 -23.48 15.28
N LEU A 153 -20.67 -23.91 16.16
CA LEU A 153 -19.50 -23.09 16.54
C LEU A 153 -18.56 -22.84 15.36
N LEU A 154 -18.27 -23.89 14.58
CA LEU A 154 -17.43 -23.74 13.37
C LEU A 154 -18.08 -22.82 12.35
N GLN A 155 -19.40 -22.94 12.16
CA GLN A 155 -20.15 -22.05 11.27
C GLN A 155 -20.12 -20.59 11.75
N ALA A 156 -20.28 -20.36 13.05
CA ALA A 156 -20.20 -19.02 13.63
C ALA A 156 -18.82 -18.40 13.46
N GLU A 157 -17.75 -19.18 13.56
CA GLU A 157 -16.38 -18.72 13.32
C GLU A 157 -16.17 -18.31 11.87
N THR A 158 -16.71 -19.07 10.92
CA THR A 158 -16.68 -18.72 9.49
C THR A 158 -17.37 -17.37 9.24
N TYR A 159 -18.57 -17.16 9.80
CA TYR A 159 -19.29 -15.90 9.65
C TYR A 159 -18.54 -14.71 10.25
N ARG A 160 -17.87 -14.87 11.40
CA ARG A 160 -17.06 -13.83 12.01
C ARG A 160 -15.84 -13.47 11.14
N SER A 161 -15.16 -14.48 10.64
CA SER A 161 -14.02 -14.29 9.74
C SER A 161 -14.42 -13.55 8.45
N ASP A 162 -15.59 -13.89 7.89
CA ASP A 162 -16.12 -13.20 6.70
C ASP A 162 -16.46 -11.73 7.00
N ILE A 163 -17.07 -11.43 8.14
CA ILE A 163 -17.35 -10.04 8.57
C ILE A 163 -16.06 -9.26 8.74
N GLU A 164 -15.05 -9.84 9.38
CA GLU A 164 -13.75 -9.20 9.58
C GLU A 164 -13.06 -8.90 8.24
N ALA A 165 -13.06 -9.86 7.31
CA ALA A 165 -12.49 -9.68 5.97
C ALA A 165 -13.18 -8.55 5.19
N ILE A 166 -14.52 -8.48 5.20
CA ILE A 166 -15.27 -7.40 4.56
C ILE A 166 -14.96 -6.06 5.21
N THR A 167 -14.90 -6.00 6.54
CA THR A 167 -14.61 -4.77 7.29
C THR A 167 -13.20 -4.24 6.99
N ILE A 168 -12.19 -5.12 6.88
CA ILE A 168 -10.82 -4.75 6.49
C ILE A 168 -10.81 -4.18 5.07
N CYS A 169 -11.52 -4.79 4.13
CA CYS A 169 -11.65 -4.26 2.77
C CYS A 169 -12.28 -2.86 2.74
N MET A 170 -13.37 -2.65 3.48
CA MET A 170 -14.05 -1.34 3.56
C MET A 170 -13.14 -0.26 4.14
N THR A 171 -12.36 -0.57 5.18
CA THR A 171 -11.40 0.39 5.76
C THR A 171 -10.29 0.74 4.79
N GLY A 172 -9.81 -0.23 4.01
CA GLY A 172 -8.82 -0.01 2.96
C GLY A 172 -9.33 0.93 1.86
N ASP A 173 -10.56 0.77 1.44
CA ASP A 173 -11.17 1.63 0.41
C ASP A 173 -11.46 3.04 0.96
N SER A 174 -11.88 3.19 2.20
CA SER A 174 -12.02 4.49 2.85
C SER A 174 -10.70 5.25 2.93
N ALA A 175 -9.57 4.56 3.21
CA ALA A 175 -8.24 5.18 3.17
C ALA A 175 -7.88 5.65 1.76
N LYS A 176 -8.15 4.85 0.73
CA LYS A 176 -7.91 5.24 -0.67
C LYS A 176 -8.75 6.45 -1.09
N VAL A 177 -10.02 6.53 -0.67
CA VAL A 177 -10.88 7.70 -0.90
C VAL A 177 -10.26 8.95 -0.29
N THR A 178 -9.80 8.88 0.95
CA THR A 178 -9.15 10.00 1.64
C THR A 178 -7.88 10.44 0.92
N GLU A 179 -6.99 9.52 0.58
CA GLU A 179 -5.74 9.80 -0.13
C GLU A 179 -6.00 10.35 -1.55
N THR A 180 -7.04 9.85 -2.24
CA THR A 180 -7.44 10.36 -3.56
C THR A 180 -7.95 11.80 -3.46
N ASN A 181 -8.76 12.12 -2.45
CA ASN A 181 -9.23 13.47 -2.21
C ASN A 181 -8.08 14.44 -1.92
N LEU A 182 -7.12 14.04 -1.09
CA LEU A 182 -5.93 14.85 -0.79
C LEU A 182 -5.10 15.13 -2.05
N LEU A 183 -4.86 14.10 -2.86
CA LEU A 183 -4.14 14.25 -4.13
C LEU A 183 -4.92 15.12 -5.12
N LEU A 184 -6.23 14.90 -5.27
CA LEU A 184 -7.09 15.70 -6.16
C LEU A 184 -7.11 17.17 -5.74
N HIS A 185 -7.24 17.45 -4.44
CA HIS A 185 -7.19 18.80 -3.92
C HIS A 185 -5.85 19.49 -4.26
N PHE A 186 -4.74 18.81 -4.06
CA PHE A 186 -3.42 19.34 -4.42
C PHE A 186 -3.32 19.64 -5.91
N VAL A 187 -3.54 18.65 -6.79
CA VAL A 187 -3.34 18.82 -8.24
C VAL A 187 -4.33 19.79 -8.90
N SER A 188 -5.47 20.03 -8.28
CA SER A 188 -6.46 20.99 -8.81
C SER A 188 -6.11 22.46 -8.52
N HIS A 189 -5.19 22.71 -7.57
CA HIS A 189 -4.79 24.06 -7.16
C HIS A 189 -3.30 24.34 -7.41
N ALA A 190 -2.51 23.32 -7.74
CA ALA A 190 -1.08 23.44 -7.97
C ALA A 190 -0.77 23.96 -9.38
N ASP A 191 0.22 24.83 -9.47
CA ASP A 191 0.88 25.15 -10.73
C ASP A 191 1.82 24.03 -11.17
N MET A 192 2.22 24.05 -12.46
CA MET A 192 3.17 23.06 -12.99
C MET A 192 4.50 23.10 -12.23
N LEU A 193 4.95 21.96 -11.79
CA LEU A 193 6.17 21.81 -11.00
C LEU A 193 7.40 21.93 -11.90
N THR A 194 8.37 22.74 -11.46
CA THR A 194 9.67 22.91 -12.15
C THR A 194 10.79 22.11 -11.50
N ALA A 195 10.60 21.64 -10.27
CA ALA A 195 11.60 20.89 -9.50
C ALA A 195 10.96 19.81 -8.63
N TYR A 196 11.75 18.81 -8.28
CA TYR A 196 11.34 17.73 -7.36
C TYR A 196 11.22 18.26 -5.92
N SER A 197 10.14 17.88 -5.24
CA SER A 197 9.95 18.06 -3.80
C SER A 197 9.90 16.70 -3.10
N GLU A 198 10.71 16.53 -2.04
CA GLU A 198 10.71 15.36 -1.18
C GLU A 198 9.38 15.25 -0.41
N GLU A 199 8.84 16.38 0.02
CA GLU A 199 7.57 16.47 0.73
C GLU A 199 6.39 15.96 -0.10
N LEU A 200 6.33 16.34 -1.39
CA LEU A 200 5.29 15.86 -2.29
C LEU A 200 5.40 14.35 -2.54
N PHE A 201 6.62 13.84 -2.66
CA PHE A 201 6.83 12.40 -2.80
C PHE A 201 6.37 11.66 -1.52
N GLU A 202 6.78 12.13 -0.35
CA GLU A 202 6.41 11.52 0.93
C GLU A 202 4.90 11.63 1.21
N SER A 203 4.25 12.69 0.73
CA SER A 203 2.80 12.88 0.91
C SER A 203 1.96 11.95 0.06
N TYR A 204 2.30 11.76 -1.22
CA TYR A 204 1.40 11.12 -2.18
C TYR A 204 1.88 9.77 -2.71
N ALA A 205 3.18 9.51 -2.75
CA ALA A 205 3.73 8.22 -3.21
C ALA A 205 3.94 7.26 -2.04
N ASP A 206 3.57 6.00 -2.26
CA ASP A 206 3.88 4.91 -1.34
C ASP A 206 5.28 4.38 -1.63
N HIS A 207 5.49 3.87 -2.84
CA HIS A 207 6.77 3.34 -3.27
C HIS A 207 6.95 3.47 -4.80
N ILE A 208 8.12 3.08 -5.27
CA ILE A 208 8.50 3.05 -6.68
C ILE A 208 8.83 1.61 -7.04
N GLU A 209 8.22 1.09 -8.10
CA GLU A 209 8.60 -0.18 -8.71
C GLU A 209 9.45 0.07 -9.95
N VAL A 210 10.58 -0.57 -10.03
CA VAL A 210 11.47 -0.52 -11.19
C VAL A 210 11.13 -1.68 -12.10
N ALA A 211 10.32 -1.44 -13.12
CA ALA A 211 9.89 -2.47 -14.07
C ALA A 211 11.02 -2.85 -15.03
N SER A 212 11.82 -1.88 -15.47
CA SER A 212 13.01 -2.08 -16.28
C SER A 212 14.00 -0.92 -16.09
N ARG A 213 15.14 -0.97 -16.79
CA ARG A 213 16.12 0.13 -16.79
C ARG A 213 15.59 1.43 -17.41
N HIS A 214 14.50 1.35 -18.15
CA HIS A 214 13.89 2.48 -18.87
C HIS A 214 12.46 2.75 -18.46
N GLU A 215 11.95 2.02 -17.46
CA GLU A 215 10.56 2.13 -17.01
C GLU A 215 10.46 1.99 -15.50
N ILE A 216 9.85 2.98 -14.87
CA ILE A 216 9.52 2.98 -13.46
C ILE A 216 8.03 3.22 -13.25
N ARG A 217 7.50 2.68 -12.16
CA ARG A 217 6.11 2.85 -11.76
C ARG A 217 6.06 3.52 -10.40
N PHE A 218 5.33 4.61 -10.32
CA PHE A 218 5.01 5.25 -9.05
C PHE A 218 3.71 4.67 -8.53
N VAL A 219 3.77 3.93 -7.44
CA VAL A 219 2.60 3.44 -6.71
C VAL A 219 2.21 4.52 -5.72
N MET A 220 1.01 5.07 -5.90
CA MET A 220 0.51 6.16 -5.06
C MET A 220 -0.24 5.60 -3.85
N LYS A 221 -0.28 6.36 -2.75
CA LYS A 221 -1.05 5.99 -1.54
C LYS A 221 -2.54 5.80 -1.81
N CYS A 222 -3.08 6.52 -2.78
CA CYS A 222 -4.47 6.34 -3.24
C CYS A 222 -4.72 5.02 -4.00
N GLY A 223 -3.70 4.20 -4.24
CA GLY A 223 -3.78 2.91 -4.94
C GLY A 223 -3.60 2.98 -6.45
N LEU A 224 -3.52 4.17 -7.06
CA LEU A 224 -3.20 4.31 -8.48
C LEU A 224 -1.71 4.07 -8.73
N THR A 225 -1.40 3.51 -9.90
CA THR A 225 -0.03 3.30 -10.37
C THR A 225 0.19 4.04 -11.68
N PHE A 226 1.23 4.85 -11.74
CA PHE A 226 1.62 5.62 -12.91
C PHE A 226 2.97 5.18 -13.43
N THR A 227 3.03 4.89 -14.72
CA THR A 227 4.26 4.44 -15.39
C THR A 227 4.91 5.59 -16.12
N GLU A 228 6.21 5.77 -15.89
CA GLU A 228 7.05 6.76 -16.58
C GLU A 228 8.28 6.09 -17.19
N ARG A 229 8.71 6.62 -18.34
CA ARG A 229 9.97 6.22 -18.95
C ARG A 229 11.12 7.05 -18.39
N ILE A 230 12.26 6.40 -18.19
CA ILE A 230 13.50 7.01 -17.71
C ILE A 230 14.67 6.59 -18.60
N GLY A 231 15.66 7.47 -18.72
CA GLY A 231 16.84 7.25 -19.56
C GLY A 231 16.51 7.27 -21.06
N ASP A 232 17.39 7.88 -21.82
CA ASP A 232 17.48 7.73 -23.28
C ASP A 232 18.44 6.60 -23.64
#